data_cd8fcf5a2c40d5dd876aafc7e3e8ae2f
#
_entry.id   cd8fcf5a2c40d5dd876aafc7e3e8ae2f
#
_cell.length_a   1.000
_cell.length_b   1.000
_cell.length_c   1.000
_cell.angle_alpha   90.00
_cell.angle_beta   90.00
_cell.angle_gamma   90.00
#
_symmetry.space_group_name_H-M   'P 1'
#
loop_
_entity.id
_entity.type
_entity.pdbx_description
1 polymer ?
#
loop_
_entity_poly.entity_id
_entity_poly.type
_entity_poly.pdbx_seq_one_letter_code
_entity_poly.pdbx_strand_id
1 'polypeptide(L)'
;MIKKIFSSKKGEGYVDICIATVIFVMLTVIALNIFSFISLKNDMDQIADNLIIAATHSGEFGEDFSDVDMDMIATYFYYELDYGAEEFFTSGEKVQLGDRMWVEIWVDTSIKGLGIFEIPVTVKVKRFGISEAYWK
;
A
#
# COMPACT_ATOMS: atom_id res chain seq x y z
N MET A 1 -36.07 21.61 13.59
CA MET A 1 -35.10 22.45 14.31
C MET A 1 -34.07 23.11 13.38
N ILE A 2 -33.63 22.43 12.36
CA ILE A 2 -32.64 22.95 11.38
C ILE A 2 -33.19 24.10 10.50
N LYS A 3 -34.49 24.08 10.17
CA LYS A 3 -35.15 25.10 9.33
C LYS A 3 -35.25 26.51 9.95
N LYS A 4 -35.04 26.64 11.27
CA LYS A 4 -35.21 27.93 12.00
C LYS A 4 -33.88 28.70 12.14
N ILE A 5 -32.75 28.07 11.81
CA ILE A 5 -31.41 28.68 11.86
C ILE A 5 -31.14 29.54 10.60
N PHE A 6 -31.89 29.34 9.52
CA PHE A 6 -31.70 30.01 8.23
C PHE A 6 -32.61 31.23 7.96
N SER A 7 -33.23 31.84 8.97
CA SER A 7 -34.30 32.82 8.75
C SER A 7 -34.03 34.26 9.18
N SER A 8 -32.77 34.70 9.44
CA SER A 8 -32.46 36.09 9.77
C SER A 8 -31.55 36.79 8.77
N LYS A 9 -31.98 37.89 8.20
CA LYS A 9 -31.62 38.36 6.86
C LYS A 9 -30.38 39.25 6.72
N LYS A 10 -29.48 39.46 7.68
CA LYS A 10 -28.30 40.35 7.48
C LYS A 10 -26.98 39.91 8.14
N GLY A 11 -26.96 38.95 9.03
CA GLY A 11 -25.73 38.42 9.64
C GLY A 11 -25.44 36.98 9.25
N GLU A 12 -26.42 36.29 8.68
CA GLU A 12 -26.38 34.83 8.42
C GLU A 12 -25.55 34.43 7.18
N GLY A 13 -25.47 35.29 6.20
CA GLY A 13 -24.72 34.95 4.97
C GLY A 13 -23.24 34.69 5.20
N TYR A 14 -22.60 35.36 6.16
CA TYR A 14 -21.22 35.15 6.51
C TYR A 14 -21.01 33.85 7.32
N VAL A 15 -21.95 33.53 8.21
CA VAL A 15 -21.90 32.28 9.01
C VAL A 15 -22.09 31.10 8.10
N ASP A 16 -23.03 31.15 7.15
CA ASP A 16 -23.25 30.10 6.17
C ASP A 16 -22.04 29.86 5.28
N ILE A 17 -21.38 30.93 4.83
CA ILE A 17 -20.13 30.83 4.04
C ILE A 17 -19.01 30.22 4.90
N CYS A 18 -18.87 30.61 6.16
CA CYS A 18 -17.88 30.05 7.06
C CYS A 18 -18.09 28.54 7.27
N ILE A 19 -19.35 28.13 7.54
CA ILE A 19 -19.70 26.72 7.71
C ILE A 19 -19.43 25.93 6.43
N ALA A 20 -19.87 26.44 5.28
CA ALA A 20 -19.63 25.81 3.98
C ALA A 20 -18.14 25.67 3.69
N THR A 21 -17.34 26.68 4.01
CA THR A 21 -15.87 26.64 3.83
C THR A 21 -15.24 25.58 4.72
N VAL A 22 -15.63 25.48 5.98
CA VAL A 22 -15.11 24.44 6.90
C VAL A 22 -15.46 23.05 6.39
N ILE A 23 -16.70 22.83 5.97
CA ILE A 23 -17.13 21.55 5.40
C ILE A 23 -16.32 21.21 4.14
N PHE A 24 -16.12 22.18 3.24
CA PHE A 24 -15.34 22.00 2.03
C PHE A 24 -13.88 21.64 2.33
N VAL A 25 -13.24 22.31 3.29
CA VAL A 25 -11.88 22.01 3.73
C VAL A 25 -11.82 20.58 4.31
N MET A 26 -12.77 20.19 5.15
CA MET A 26 -12.82 18.83 5.70
C MET A 26 -12.93 17.77 4.62
N LEU A 27 -13.82 17.97 3.64
CA LEU A 27 -13.98 17.04 2.51
C LEU A 27 -12.70 16.96 1.67
N THR A 28 -12.03 18.10 1.44
CA THR A 28 -10.76 18.14 0.70
C THR A 28 -9.67 17.34 1.42
N VAL A 29 -9.54 17.49 2.73
CA VAL A 29 -8.55 16.73 3.52
C VAL A 29 -8.83 15.23 3.47
N ILE A 30 -10.10 14.83 3.58
CA ILE A 30 -10.49 13.42 3.44
C ILE A 30 -10.13 12.89 2.05
N ALA A 31 -10.43 13.65 0.99
CA ALA A 31 -10.11 13.25 -0.38
C ALA A 31 -8.60 13.08 -0.59
N LEU A 32 -7.77 13.99 -0.06
CA LEU A 32 -6.30 13.89 -0.13
C LEU A 32 -5.77 12.66 0.61
N ASN A 33 -6.33 12.32 1.77
CA ASN A 33 -5.94 11.11 2.50
C ASN A 33 -6.28 9.82 1.72
N ILE A 34 -7.47 9.78 1.12
CA ILE A 34 -7.88 8.64 0.27
C ILE A 34 -6.95 8.51 -0.93
N PHE A 35 -6.61 9.62 -1.60
CA PHE A 35 -5.70 9.61 -2.72
C PHE A 35 -4.31 9.12 -2.35
N SER A 36 -3.76 9.58 -1.22
CA SER A 36 -2.48 9.11 -0.69
C SER A 36 -2.48 7.61 -0.40
N PHE A 37 -3.58 7.09 0.14
CA PHE A 37 -3.73 5.65 0.40
C PHE A 37 -3.78 4.83 -0.88
N ILE A 38 -4.48 5.29 -1.91
CA ILE A 38 -4.53 4.63 -3.23
C ILE A 38 -3.14 4.63 -3.87
N SER A 39 -2.40 5.75 -3.79
CA SER A 39 -1.04 5.84 -4.31
C SER A 39 -0.12 4.84 -3.61
N LEU A 40 -0.13 4.81 -2.28
CA LEU A 40 0.64 3.85 -1.49
C LEU A 40 0.33 2.40 -1.90
N LYS A 41 -0.95 2.06 -2.07
CA LYS A 41 -1.33 0.72 -2.49
C LYS A 41 -0.82 0.38 -3.88
N ASN A 42 -0.87 1.32 -4.83
CA ASN A 42 -0.34 1.12 -6.18
C ASN A 42 1.19 0.91 -6.17
N ASP A 43 1.92 1.67 -5.35
CA ASP A 43 3.35 1.52 -5.18
C ASP A 43 3.69 0.13 -4.60
N MET A 44 2.94 -0.31 -3.59
CA MET A 44 3.10 -1.65 -3.01
C MET A 44 2.78 -2.76 -4.01
N ASP A 45 1.75 -2.59 -4.83
CA ASP A 45 1.43 -3.55 -5.90
C ASP A 45 2.60 -3.68 -6.89
N GLN A 46 3.23 -2.57 -7.28
CA GLN A 46 4.40 -2.58 -8.17
C GLN A 46 5.63 -3.22 -7.52
N ILE A 47 5.89 -2.94 -6.26
CA ILE A 47 6.99 -3.55 -5.50
C ILE A 47 6.80 -5.07 -5.46
N ALA A 48 5.62 -5.53 -5.05
CA ALA A 48 5.31 -6.96 -4.96
C ALA A 48 5.40 -7.67 -6.33
N ASP A 49 4.96 -7.03 -7.40
CA ASP A 49 5.06 -7.56 -8.76
C ASP A 49 6.52 -7.68 -9.22
N ASN A 50 7.37 -6.68 -8.95
CA ASN A 50 8.79 -6.75 -9.27
C ASN A 50 9.51 -7.86 -8.48
N LEU A 51 9.22 -7.98 -7.19
CA LEU A 51 9.81 -9.01 -6.34
C LEU A 51 9.41 -10.42 -6.79
N ILE A 52 8.13 -10.66 -7.08
CA ILE A 52 7.70 -11.98 -7.52
C ILE A 52 8.25 -12.34 -8.91
N ILE A 53 8.38 -11.37 -9.81
CA ILE A 53 9.00 -11.58 -11.13
C ILE A 53 10.48 -11.97 -10.95
N ALA A 54 11.22 -11.25 -10.12
CA ALA A 54 12.62 -11.59 -9.84
C ALA A 54 12.76 -13.02 -9.28
N ALA A 55 11.93 -13.37 -8.28
CA ALA A 55 11.93 -14.70 -7.69
C ALA A 55 11.55 -15.81 -8.68
N THR A 56 10.55 -15.59 -9.52
CA THR A 56 10.10 -16.62 -10.50
C THR A 56 11.11 -16.84 -11.62
N HIS A 57 11.77 -15.79 -12.10
CA HIS A 57 12.79 -15.90 -13.14
C HIS A 57 14.05 -16.59 -12.64
N SER A 58 14.54 -16.23 -11.46
CA SER A 58 15.71 -16.90 -10.86
C SER A 58 15.37 -18.29 -10.34
N GLY A 59 14.11 -18.52 -9.95
CA GLY A 59 13.66 -19.76 -9.30
C GLY A 59 14.20 -19.91 -7.88
N GLU A 60 14.65 -18.82 -7.27
CA GLU A 60 15.16 -18.79 -5.89
C GLU A 60 14.95 -17.42 -5.26
N PHE A 61 14.97 -17.38 -3.93
CA PHE A 61 15.01 -16.16 -3.15
C PHE A 61 16.46 -15.79 -2.78
N GLY A 62 17.32 -15.74 -3.81
CA GLY A 62 18.76 -15.56 -3.68
C GLY A 62 19.22 -14.10 -3.85
N GLU A 63 20.42 -13.94 -4.41
CA GLU A 63 21.11 -12.65 -4.57
C GLU A 63 20.30 -11.70 -5.48
N ASP A 64 19.85 -12.18 -6.64
CA ASP A 64 19.05 -11.39 -7.59
C ASP A 64 17.75 -10.85 -6.95
N PHE A 65 17.09 -11.67 -6.13
CA PHE A 65 15.90 -11.26 -5.38
C PHE A 65 16.23 -10.20 -4.33
N SER A 66 17.32 -10.38 -3.59
CA SER A 66 17.79 -9.43 -2.57
C SER A 66 18.21 -8.09 -3.18
N ASP A 67 18.83 -8.11 -4.36
CA ASP A 67 19.22 -6.89 -5.08
C ASP A 67 17.98 -6.08 -5.51
N VAL A 68 16.96 -6.75 -6.02
CA VAL A 68 15.68 -6.11 -6.37
C VAL A 68 14.99 -5.57 -5.12
N ASP A 69 14.99 -6.30 -4.00
CA ASP A 69 14.40 -5.84 -2.74
C ASP A 69 15.09 -4.56 -2.24
N MET A 70 16.43 -4.53 -2.23
CA MET A 70 17.20 -3.34 -1.85
C MET A 70 16.93 -2.14 -2.77
N ASP A 71 16.82 -2.36 -4.09
CA ASP A 71 16.50 -1.33 -5.07
C ASP A 71 15.08 -0.77 -4.86
N MET A 72 14.11 -1.63 -4.56
CA MET A 72 12.75 -1.21 -4.25
C MET A 72 12.69 -0.38 -2.97
N ILE A 73 13.38 -0.79 -1.89
CA ILE A 73 13.46 -0.01 -0.65
C ILE A 73 14.11 1.36 -0.90
N ALA A 74 15.16 1.41 -1.72
CA ALA A 74 15.83 2.66 -2.06
C ALA A 74 14.99 3.60 -2.93
N THR A 75 14.16 3.03 -3.82
CA THR A 75 13.37 3.79 -4.80
C THR A 75 12.06 4.29 -4.22
N TYR A 76 11.40 3.50 -3.39
CA TYR A 76 10.07 3.81 -2.86
C TYR A 76 10.12 4.17 -1.37
N PHE A 77 10.09 3.16 -0.50
CA PHE A 77 10.08 3.32 0.96
C PHE A 77 10.39 1.97 1.63
N TYR A 78 10.67 2.01 2.94
CA TYR A 78 10.84 0.80 3.73
C TYR A 78 9.50 0.07 3.92
N TYR A 79 9.50 -1.22 3.69
CA TYR A 79 8.38 -2.14 3.93
C TYR A 79 8.89 -3.41 4.62
N GLU A 80 7.98 -4.15 5.24
CA GLU A 80 8.29 -5.48 5.75
C GLU A 80 7.97 -6.52 4.69
N LEU A 81 8.83 -7.54 4.58
CA LEU A 81 8.79 -8.56 3.55
C LEU A 81 8.73 -9.95 4.17
N ASP A 82 7.86 -10.78 3.65
CA ASP A 82 7.83 -12.22 3.86
C ASP A 82 7.67 -12.94 2.51
N TYR A 83 8.29 -14.09 2.38
CA TYR A 83 8.26 -14.85 1.14
C TYR A 83 8.31 -16.36 1.41
N GLY A 84 7.92 -17.15 0.43
CA GLY A 84 7.97 -18.60 0.54
C GLY A 84 7.58 -19.30 -0.76
N ALA A 85 7.63 -20.60 -0.70
CA ALA A 85 7.22 -21.47 -1.79
C ALA A 85 6.42 -22.67 -1.25
N GLU A 86 5.72 -23.35 -2.14
CA GLU A 86 4.98 -24.56 -1.81
C GLU A 86 5.92 -25.67 -1.37
N GLU A 87 7.06 -25.82 -2.06
CA GLU A 87 8.14 -26.73 -1.69
C GLU A 87 9.50 -26.13 -2.09
N PHE A 88 10.51 -26.26 -1.23
CA PHE A 88 11.87 -25.87 -1.55
C PHE A 88 12.69 -27.06 -2.00
N PHE A 89 13.41 -26.90 -3.12
CA PHE A 89 14.34 -27.89 -3.64
C PHE A 89 15.68 -27.81 -2.92
N THR A 90 15.97 -28.77 -2.06
CA THR A 90 17.19 -28.83 -1.24
C THR A 90 17.26 -27.74 -0.15
N SER A 91 18.28 -27.75 0.69
CA SER A 91 18.50 -26.85 1.83
C SER A 91 18.78 -25.36 1.45
N GLY A 92 18.47 -24.94 0.23
CA GLY A 92 18.54 -23.57 -0.23
C GLY A 92 17.16 -23.03 -0.57
N GLU A 93 17.03 -21.75 -0.73
CA GLU A 93 15.78 -21.06 -1.10
C GLU A 93 15.39 -21.25 -2.57
N LYS A 94 15.77 -22.40 -3.14
CA LYS A 94 15.52 -22.77 -4.54
C LYS A 94 14.18 -23.45 -4.71
N VAL A 95 13.47 -23.08 -5.76
CA VAL A 95 12.14 -23.58 -6.08
C VAL A 95 12.15 -24.22 -7.46
N GLN A 96 11.66 -25.46 -7.56
CA GLN A 96 11.68 -26.22 -8.81
C GLN A 96 10.69 -25.64 -9.83
N LEU A 97 10.97 -25.86 -11.11
CA LEU A 97 10.12 -25.46 -12.22
C LEU A 97 8.67 -25.94 -12.03
N GLY A 98 7.74 -25.02 -12.10
CA GLY A 98 6.32 -25.27 -11.98
C GLY A 98 5.76 -25.18 -10.56
N ASP A 99 6.62 -25.09 -9.54
CA ASP A 99 6.17 -24.92 -8.16
C ASP A 99 5.78 -23.47 -7.87
N ARG A 100 4.83 -23.30 -6.96
CA ARG A 100 4.28 -22.00 -6.60
C ARG A 100 5.19 -21.27 -5.62
N MET A 101 5.44 -20.01 -5.94
CA MET A 101 6.16 -19.06 -5.08
C MET A 101 5.23 -17.94 -4.67
N TRP A 102 5.49 -17.30 -3.54
CA TRP A 102 4.74 -16.14 -3.10
C TRP A 102 5.62 -15.12 -2.38
N VAL A 103 5.23 -13.87 -2.52
CA VAL A 103 5.82 -12.73 -1.83
C VAL A 103 4.71 -11.95 -1.17
N GLU A 104 4.89 -11.57 0.09
CA GLU A 104 3.97 -10.76 0.86
C GLU A 104 4.72 -9.59 1.45
N ILE A 105 4.22 -8.38 1.20
CA ILE A 105 4.79 -7.15 1.77
C ILE A 105 3.73 -6.39 2.55
N TRP A 106 4.13 -5.69 3.60
CA TRP A 106 3.23 -4.84 4.36
C TRP A 106 3.92 -3.59 4.89
N VAL A 107 3.13 -2.55 5.05
CA VAL A 107 3.53 -1.26 5.60
C VAL A 107 2.48 -0.80 6.59
N ASP A 108 2.93 -0.39 7.76
CA ASP A 108 2.07 0.28 8.72
C ASP A 108 2.02 1.77 8.41
N THR A 109 0.83 2.26 8.22
CA THR A 109 0.56 3.68 7.94
C THR A 109 -0.59 4.18 8.80
N SER A 110 -0.92 5.45 8.69
CA SER A 110 -2.06 6.02 9.40
C SER A 110 -2.84 7.00 8.53
N ILE A 111 -4.15 6.96 8.66
CA ILE A 111 -5.05 7.94 8.07
C ILE A 111 -5.23 9.05 9.09
N LYS A 112 -4.80 10.27 8.73
CA LYS A 112 -4.87 11.45 9.60
C LYS A 112 -6.03 12.34 9.19
N GLY A 113 -6.90 12.66 10.15
CA GLY A 113 -8.01 13.59 9.96
C GLY A 113 -7.75 14.93 10.66
N LEU A 114 -7.29 15.97 9.93
CA LEU A 114 -7.09 17.35 10.42
C LEU A 114 -6.29 17.48 11.74
N GLY A 115 -5.47 16.48 12.07
CA GLY A 115 -4.76 16.44 13.35
C GLY A 115 -5.63 16.12 14.58
N ILE A 116 -6.92 15.79 14.37
CA ILE A 116 -7.86 15.50 15.46
C ILE A 116 -7.90 14.00 15.75
N PHE A 117 -7.76 13.15 14.73
CA PHE A 117 -7.72 11.71 14.88
C PHE A 117 -6.71 11.09 13.94
N GLU A 118 -6.17 9.95 14.37
CA GLU A 118 -5.26 9.12 13.60
C GLU A 118 -5.74 7.68 13.70
N ILE A 119 -5.96 7.06 12.57
CA ILE A 119 -6.40 5.67 12.48
C ILE A 119 -5.22 4.86 11.91
N PRO A 120 -4.60 3.97 12.71
CA PRO A 120 -3.55 3.10 12.20
C PRO A 120 -4.14 2.10 11.21
N VAL A 121 -3.47 1.92 10.07
CA VAL A 121 -3.87 1.00 9.01
C VAL A 121 -2.64 0.26 8.52
N THR A 122 -2.71 -1.06 8.47
CA THR A 122 -1.70 -1.89 7.81
C THR A 122 -2.15 -2.18 6.38
N VAL A 123 -1.34 -1.78 5.41
CA VAL A 123 -1.54 -2.12 4.00
C VAL A 123 -0.70 -3.35 3.71
N LYS A 124 -1.34 -4.40 3.20
CA LYS A 124 -0.71 -5.67 2.90
C LYS A 124 -1.01 -6.08 1.45
N VAL A 125 0.03 -6.56 0.76
CA VAL A 125 -0.06 -7.05 -0.61
C VAL A 125 0.63 -8.40 -0.70
N LYS A 126 -0.05 -9.37 -1.29
CA LYS A 126 0.51 -10.70 -1.56
C LYS A 126 0.42 -11.01 -3.05
N ARG A 127 1.50 -11.52 -3.60
CA ARG A 127 1.61 -11.96 -5.00
C ARG A 127 2.07 -13.40 -5.06
N PHE A 128 1.60 -14.09 -6.08
CA PHE A 128 1.96 -15.46 -6.39
C PHE A 128 2.56 -15.53 -7.76
N GLY A 129 3.53 -16.41 -7.91
CA GLY A 129 4.15 -16.74 -9.19
C GLY A 129 4.47 -18.23 -9.27
N ILE A 130 4.96 -18.66 -10.42
CA ILE A 130 5.37 -20.04 -10.67
C ILE A 130 6.84 -19.98 -11.06
N SER A 131 7.68 -20.81 -10.44
CA SER A 131 9.10 -20.89 -10.77
C SER A 131 9.29 -21.29 -12.24
N GLU A 132 10.13 -20.53 -12.94
CA GLU A 132 10.53 -20.77 -14.33
C GLU A 132 11.90 -21.47 -14.42
N ALA A 133 12.57 -21.70 -13.29
CA ALA A 133 13.91 -22.31 -13.24
C ALA A 133 13.86 -23.81 -12.98
N TYR A 134 14.68 -24.56 -13.71
CA TYR A 134 14.86 -25.98 -13.52
C TYR A 134 16.20 -26.27 -12.82
N TRP A 135 16.11 -26.83 -11.63
CA TRP A 135 17.27 -27.25 -10.84
C TRP A 135 17.52 -28.76 -10.99
N LYS A 136 18.79 -29.12 -11.17
CA LYS A 136 19.24 -30.54 -11.28
C LYS A 136 19.81 -31.00 -9.94
#